data_4d3beea07c9a6112d4843f39d7bd9b37
#
_entry.id   4d3beea07c9a6112d4843f39d7bd9b37
#
_cell.length_a   1.000
_cell.length_b   1.000
_cell.length_c   1.000
_cell.angle_alpha   90.00
_cell.angle_beta   90.00
_cell.angle_gamma   90.00
#
_symmetry.space_group_name_H-M   'P 1'
#
loop_
_entity.id
_entity.type
_entity.pdbx_description
1 polymer ?
#
loop_
_entity_poly.entity_id
_entity_poly.type
_entity_poly.pdbx_seq_one_letter_code
_entity_poly.pdbx_strand_id
1 'polypeptide(L)'
;MNVKPILNEILLPWQQRWVADASRFKIGMWSRQTGKSFSTACEAVADCAAQPKDSSALWVVLSAGERQALEWMEKARKWAQAFKFGVDSYDEIRGSADALISRAEIRFGNGARIVAIPANPDTARGYSANLILDEFAIHEKPFDIWAAIYPSITNPLTGEKKLRIVSTPKGRGNKFADLWEHNEGYAKHKVTIEDAVREGLRIDLAALKNGVDDPDIWAQEYMCEFIDNTSVLLPYELIGKCESESIRDDGLSPLYVGMDVGRSKDLSVIVTAVKLGDVLAVVDVTDLRRMPFADQLDVLTAKASAPRVRGVRIDSTGIGAMLAEEATKRLGPKCQGVQFTVASKGQMYGLMRRRFEERSIRIPVARDLREDLHAVQRVVSTGGNVTYSAPRNADGHSDRAAALALCCLAAKSTTWTFDPVVVAPDGGASAALGVYDSFTSRKLM
;
A
#
# COMPACT_ATOMS: atom_id res chain seq x y z
N MET A 1 33.30 22.01 -24.68
CA MET A 1 32.55 23.11 -24.02
C MET A 1 32.78 23.01 -22.52
N ASN A 2 33.12 24.10 -21.81
CA ASN A 2 33.29 24.04 -20.37
C ASN A 2 31.94 24.31 -19.70
N VAL A 3 31.22 23.25 -19.30
CA VAL A 3 29.89 23.35 -18.67
C VAL A 3 29.96 23.58 -17.15
N LYS A 4 31.13 23.43 -16.52
CA LYS A 4 31.32 23.54 -15.06
C LYS A 4 30.74 24.80 -14.41
N PRO A 5 30.93 26.02 -14.98
CA PRO A 5 30.36 27.24 -14.38
C PRO A 5 28.83 27.18 -14.30
N ILE A 6 28.17 26.73 -15.38
CA ILE A 6 26.70 26.61 -15.46
C ILE A 6 26.18 25.62 -14.44
N LEU A 7 26.86 24.48 -14.23
CA LEU A 7 26.47 23.47 -13.24
C LEU A 7 26.48 24.03 -11.82
N ASN A 8 27.50 24.82 -11.46
CA ASN A 8 27.63 25.40 -10.12
C ASN A 8 26.57 26.46 -9.80
N GLU A 9 26.05 27.14 -10.82
CA GLU A 9 25.02 28.18 -10.64
C GLU A 9 23.60 27.59 -10.52
N ILE A 10 23.34 26.45 -11.18
CA ILE A 10 21.99 25.89 -11.30
C ILE A 10 21.76 24.74 -10.32
N LEU A 11 22.78 23.89 -10.11
CA LEU A 11 22.65 22.69 -9.32
C LEU A 11 22.89 22.95 -7.83
N LEU A 12 22.07 22.34 -6.98
CA LEU A 12 22.29 22.30 -5.54
C LEU A 12 23.44 21.31 -5.19
N PRO A 13 24.07 21.43 -4.01
CA PRO A 13 25.30 20.70 -3.71
C PRO A 13 25.24 19.18 -3.92
N TRP A 14 24.16 18.51 -3.52
CA TRP A 14 24.02 17.05 -3.75
C TRP A 14 23.85 16.69 -5.22
N GLN A 15 23.22 17.57 -6.00
CA GLN A 15 23.05 17.40 -7.45
C GLN A 15 24.41 17.57 -8.16
N GLN A 16 25.23 18.52 -7.70
CA GLN A 16 26.60 18.69 -8.18
C GLN A 16 27.45 17.44 -7.90
N ARG A 17 27.35 16.89 -6.66
CA ARG A 17 28.07 15.65 -6.31
C ARG A 17 27.67 14.48 -7.22
N TRP A 18 26.37 14.34 -7.51
CA TRP A 18 25.88 13.31 -8.43
C TRP A 18 26.48 13.47 -9.84
N VAL A 19 26.43 14.67 -10.40
CA VAL A 19 26.93 14.92 -11.77
C VAL A 19 28.46 14.82 -11.84
N ALA A 20 29.15 15.24 -10.79
CA ALA A 20 30.62 15.19 -10.72
C ALA A 20 31.17 13.77 -10.50
N ASP A 21 30.39 12.85 -9.97
CA ASP A 21 30.80 11.48 -9.74
C ASP A 21 30.92 10.73 -11.07
N ALA A 22 32.16 10.31 -11.40
CA ALA A 22 32.51 9.60 -12.63
C ALA A 22 32.31 8.08 -12.56
N SER A 23 31.81 7.54 -11.45
CA SER A 23 31.60 6.10 -11.27
C SER A 23 30.76 5.52 -12.40
N ARG A 24 31.17 4.33 -12.87
CA ARG A 24 30.46 3.61 -13.95
C ARG A 24 29.03 3.28 -13.56
N PHE A 25 28.83 2.80 -12.33
CA PHE A 25 27.53 2.43 -11.77
C PHE A 25 27.20 3.32 -10.58
N LYS A 26 26.07 4.02 -10.67
CA LYS A 26 25.57 4.88 -9.58
C LYS A 26 24.14 4.51 -9.23
N ILE A 27 23.86 4.55 -7.93
CA ILE A 27 22.50 4.39 -7.42
C ILE A 27 22.16 5.53 -6.44
N GLY A 28 21.05 6.21 -6.68
CA GLY A 28 20.56 7.35 -5.90
C GLY A 28 19.24 7.02 -5.20
N MET A 29 19.23 7.09 -3.88
CA MET A 29 18.03 7.03 -3.07
C MET A 29 17.75 8.41 -2.50
N TRP A 30 16.89 9.17 -3.19
CA TRP A 30 16.64 10.57 -2.88
C TRP A 30 15.18 10.83 -2.57
N SER A 31 14.95 11.74 -1.64
CA SER A 31 13.64 12.25 -1.31
C SER A 31 12.85 12.74 -2.52
N ARG A 32 11.54 12.80 -2.41
CA ARG A 32 10.69 13.48 -3.41
C ARG A 32 11.11 14.93 -3.56
N GLN A 33 10.95 15.46 -4.79
CA GLN A 33 11.17 16.85 -5.16
C GLN A 33 12.62 17.39 -4.94
N THR A 34 13.61 16.51 -4.73
CA THR A 34 15.02 16.88 -4.59
C THR A 34 15.79 16.91 -5.93
N GLY A 35 15.09 16.68 -7.05
CA GLY A 35 15.65 16.85 -8.40
C GLY A 35 16.35 15.62 -8.97
N LYS A 36 15.95 14.39 -8.63
CA LYS A 36 16.47 13.12 -9.19
C LYS A 36 16.56 13.15 -10.73
N SER A 37 15.41 13.24 -11.37
CA SER A 37 15.31 13.26 -12.83
C SER A 37 15.98 14.49 -13.47
N PHE A 38 16.02 15.62 -12.75
CA PHE A 38 16.69 16.83 -13.19
C PHE A 38 18.21 16.64 -13.26
N SER A 39 18.80 16.01 -12.25
CA SER A 39 20.25 15.77 -12.17
C SER A 39 20.71 14.68 -13.12
N THR A 40 19.91 13.59 -13.28
CA THR A 40 20.23 12.53 -14.24
C THR A 40 20.12 13.03 -15.69
N ALA A 41 19.15 13.90 -15.98
CA ALA A 41 19.03 14.54 -17.28
C ALA A 41 20.22 15.48 -17.57
N CYS A 42 20.65 16.27 -16.58
CA CYS A 42 21.84 17.10 -16.67
C CYS A 42 23.07 16.27 -17.04
N GLU A 43 23.32 15.19 -16.30
CA GLU A 43 24.45 14.30 -16.54
C GLU A 43 24.44 13.70 -17.94
N ALA A 44 23.28 13.17 -18.38
CA ALA A 44 23.15 12.56 -19.69
C ALA A 44 23.43 13.58 -20.83
N VAL A 45 22.88 14.78 -20.71
CA VAL A 45 23.12 15.85 -21.72
C VAL A 45 24.56 16.32 -21.69
N ALA A 46 25.16 16.48 -20.51
CA ALA A 46 26.59 16.86 -20.41
C ALA A 46 27.51 15.78 -21.00
N ASP A 47 27.20 14.51 -20.78
CA ASP A 47 27.91 13.37 -21.36
C ASP A 47 27.76 13.35 -22.91
N CYS A 48 26.56 13.58 -23.44
CA CYS A 48 26.32 13.71 -24.88
C CYS A 48 27.09 14.90 -25.47
N ALA A 49 27.10 16.04 -24.77
CA ALA A 49 27.81 17.25 -25.26
C ALA A 49 29.34 17.08 -25.29
N ALA A 50 29.89 16.21 -24.44
CA ALA A 50 31.30 15.89 -24.38
C ALA A 50 31.76 14.91 -25.49
N GLN A 51 30.84 14.29 -26.21
CA GLN A 51 31.15 13.33 -27.25
C GLN A 51 31.75 14.02 -28.50
N PRO A 52 32.65 13.34 -29.25
CA PRO A 52 33.17 13.85 -30.52
C PRO A 52 32.06 13.96 -31.57
N LYS A 53 32.37 14.63 -32.69
CA LYS A 53 31.49 14.66 -33.83
C LYS A 53 31.30 13.24 -34.41
N ASP A 54 30.12 12.99 -34.96
CA ASP A 54 29.69 11.69 -35.51
C ASP A 54 29.67 10.55 -34.48
N SER A 55 29.37 10.90 -33.22
CA SER A 55 29.29 9.96 -32.13
C SER A 55 28.06 9.04 -32.24
N SER A 56 28.25 7.77 -31.93
CA SER A 56 27.16 6.79 -31.75
C SER A 56 26.68 6.64 -30.31
N ALA A 57 27.09 7.56 -29.41
CA ALA A 57 26.72 7.51 -28.00
C ALA A 57 25.21 7.57 -27.84
N LEU A 58 24.70 6.65 -27.05
CA LEU A 58 23.27 6.49 -26.76
C LEU A 58 23.04 6.39 -25.27
N TRP A 59 22.08 7.18 -24.77
CA TRP A 59 21.46 7.01 -23.47
C TRP A 59 20.04 6.50 -23.64
N VAL A 60 19.67 5.45 -22.90
CA VAL A 60 18.30 4.95 -22.82
C VAL A 60 17.78 5.19 -21.41
N VAL A 61 16.64 5.84 -21.32
CA VAL A 61 15.96 6.17 -20.06
C VAL A 61 14.70 5.36 -19.97
N LEU A 62 14.57 4.59 -18.88
CA LEU A 62 13.36 3.86 -18.53
C LEU A 62 12.69 4.58 -17.36
N SER A 63 11.44 4.99 -17.56
CA SER A 63 10.59 5.59 -16.54
C SER A 63 9.35 4.74 -16.31
N ALA A 64 8.72 4.84 -15.13
CA ALA A 64 7.58 4.00 -14.73
C ALA A 64 6.39 4.06 -15.72
N GLY A 65 6.26 5.16 -16.47
CA GLY A 65 5.21 5.33 -17.48
C GLY A 65 5.57 6.36 -18.53
N GLU A 66 4.74 6.44 -19.58
CA GLU A 66 4.95 7.35 -20.73
C GLU A 66 5.04 8.81 -20.29
N ARG A 67 4.15 9.28 -19.44
CA ARG A 67 4.16 10.66 -18.94
C ARG A 67 5.48 11.00 -18.26
N GLN A 68 6.00 10.12 -17.39
CA GLN A 68 7.27 10.33 -16.70
C GLN A 68 8.44 10.35 -17.68
N ALA A 69 8.41 9.50 -18.72
CA ALA A 69 9.43 9.52 -19.77
C ALA A 69 9.45 10.85 -20.51
N LEU A 70 8.30 11.40 -20.89
CA LEU A 70 8.19 12.72 -21.53
C LEU A 70 8.64 13.86 -20.61
N GLU A 71 8.24 13.85 -19.34
CA GLU A 71 8.67 14.82 -18.33
C GLU A 71 10.19 14.80 -18.13
N TRP A 72 10.81 13.63 -18.19
CA TRP A 72 12.26 13.50 -18.12
C TRP A 72 12.92 14.12 -19.36
N MET A 73 12.39 13.85 -20.56
CA MET A 73 12.90 14.41 -21.82
C MET A 73 12.80 15.93 -21.89
N GLU A 74 11.75 16.52 -21.32
CA GLU A 74 11.64 17.99 -21.20
C GLU A 74 12.77 18.58 -20.33
N LYS A 75 13.18 17.90 -19.26
CA LYS A 75 14.33 18.31 -18.45
C LYS A 75 15.62 18.23 -19.26
N ALA A 76 15.80 17.17 -20.06
CA ALA A 76 16.96 17.03 -20.94
C ALA A 76 17.03 18.15 -22.00
N ARG A 77 15.89 18.53 -22.61
CA ARG A 77 15.82 19.66 -23.54
C ARG A 77 16.23 20.98 -22.88
N LYS A 78 15.72 21.25 -21.68
CA LYS A 78 16.10 22.46 -20.91
C LYS A 78 17.60 22.50 -20.62
N TRP A 79 18.22 21.37 -20.30
CA TRP A 79 19.65 21.28 -20.08
C TRP A 79 20.44 21.50 -21.39
N ALA A 80 19.99 20.94 -22.52
CA ALA A 80 20.62 21.20 -23.82
C ALA A 80 20.58 22.68 -24.16
N GLN A 81 19.46 23.36 -23.91
CA GLN A 81 19.34 24.81 -24.08
C GLN A 81 20.28 25.58 -23.14
N ALA A 82 20.34 25.21 -21.85
CA ALA A 82 21.22 25.85 -20.88
C ALA A 82 22.71 25.73 -21.27
N PHE A 83 23.09 24.57 -21.80
CA PHE A 83 24.45 24.36 -22.32
C PHE A 83 24.70 24.96 -23.72
N LYS A 84 23.66 25.55 -24.33
CA LYS A 84 23.70 26.02 -25.72
C LYS A 84 24.15 24.91 -26.70
N PHE A 85 23.77 23.67 -26.38
CA PHE A 85 24.10 22.49 -27.19
C PHE A 85 23.00 22.27 -28.23
N GLY A 86 23.37 22.22 -29.51
CA GLY A 86 22.45 22.12 -30.63
C GLY A 86 21.70 20.79 -30.63
N VAL A 87 20.39 20.87 -30.71
CA VAL A 87 19.49 19.72 -30.89
C VAL A 87 19.07 19.70 -32.36
N ASP A 88 19.40 18.62 -33.08
CA ASP A 88 19.04 18.46 -34.50
C ASP A 88 17.58 18.09 -34.69
N SER A 89 17.09 17.15 -33.86
CA SER A 89 15.68 16.76 -33.87
C SER A 89 15.19 16.35 -32.50
N TYR A 90 13.90 16.52 -32.32
CA TYR A 90 13.14 15.98 -31.18
C TYR A 90 11.88 15.31 -31.72
N ASP A 91 11.81 14.00 -31.56
CA ASP A 91 10.70 13.17 -32.03
C ASP A 91 9.95 12.55 -30.85
N GLU A 92 8.62 12.67 -30.83
CA GLU A 92 7.73 11.96 -29.95
C GLU A 92 6.89 10.98 -30.76
N ILE A 93 7.05 9.69 -30.49
CA ILE A 93 6.18 8.65 -31.03
C ILE A 93 5.26 8.20 -29.89
N ARG A 94 4.01 8.61 -29.94
CA ARG A 94 2.98 8.16 -29.01
C ARG A 94 2.42 6.82 -29.48
N GLY A 95 2.21 5.89 -28.56
CA GLY A 95 1.55 4.62 -28.86
C GLY A 95 0.15 4.89 -29.45
N SER A 96 -0.10 4.36 -30.65
CA SER A 96 -1.42 4.27 -31.24
C SER A 96 -1.83 2.80 -31.26
N ALA A 97 -3.07 2.50 -31.66
CA ALA A 97 -3.56 1.11 -31.78
C ALA A 97 -2.64 0.25 -32.67
N ASP A 98 -1.87 0.86 -33.57
CA ASP A 98 -0.94 0.22 -34.49
C ASP A 98 0.55 0.33 -34.10
N ALA A 99 0.90 1.16 -33.11
CA ALA A 99 2.28 1.34 -32.61
C ALA A 99 2.41 0.82 -31.18
N LEU A 100 3.03 -0.33 -31.02
CA LEU A 100 3.25 -1.02 -29.74
C LEU A 100 4.20 -0.28 -28.78
N ILE A 101 4.89 0.80 -29.20
CA ILE A 101 5.93 1.45 -28.41
C ILE A 101 5.79 2.97 -28.48
N SER A 102 5.52 3.60 -27.32
CA SER A 102 5.70 5.04 -27.15
C SER A 102 7.16 5.33 -26.82
N ARG A 103 7.80 6.24 -27.54
CA ARG A 103 9.17 6.69 -27.26
C ARG A 103 9.32 8.17 -27.53
N ALA A 104 10.24 8.81 -26.82
CA ALA A 104 10.73 10.14 -27.14
C ALA A 104 12.23 10.07 -27.41
N GLU A 105 12.70 10.80 -28.42
CA GLU A 105 14.11 10.79 -28.81
C GLU A 105 14.60 12.22 -29.04
N ILE A 106 15.78 12.53 -28.50
CA ILE A 106 16.56 13.74 -28.81
C ILE A 106 17.81 13.31 -29.56
N ARG A 107 18.08 13.94 -30.72
CA ARG A 107 19.31 13.82 -31.47
C ARG A 107 20.08 15.12 -31.38
N PHE A 108 21.36 15.00 -31.11
CA PHE A 108 22.27 16.14 -31.01
C PHE A 108 23.13 16.27 -32.25
N GLY A 109 23.59 17.51 -32.55
CA GLY A 109 24.38 17.82 -33.74
C GLY A 109 25.74 17.12 -33.85
N ASN A 110 26.18 16.43 -32.79
CA ASN A 110 27.36 15.58 -32.81
C ASN A 110 27.04 14.08 -33.00
N GLY A 111 25.80 13.73 -33.31
CA GLY A 111 25.33 12.34 -33.48
C GLY A 111 24.93 11.60 -32.22
N ALA A 112 25.24 12.11 -31.02
CA ALA A 112 24.80 11.53 -29.77
C ALA A 112 23.26 11.57 -29.62
N ARG A 113 22.67 10.61 -28.90
CA ARG A 113 21.23 10.48 -28.76
C ARG A 113 20.81 10.16 -27.34
N ILE A 114 19.62 10.62 -26.99
CA ILE A 114 18.90 10.20 -25.77
C ILE A 114 17.53 9.68 -26.18
N VAL A 115 17.16 8.49 -25.72
CA VAL A 115 15.87 7.84 -25.96
C VAL A 115 15.21 7.54 -24.63
N ALA A 116 13.98 8.00 -24.42
CA ALA A 116 13.19 7.67 -23.26
C ALA A 116 12.02 6.77 -23.66
N ILE A 117 11.82 5.71 -22.88
CA ILE A 117 10.77 4.71 -23.08
C ILE A 117 10.07 4.38 -21.76
N PRO A 118 8.79 4.02 -21.79
CA PRO A 118 8.12 3.40 -20.64
C PRO A 118 8.81 2.09 -20.27
N ALA A 119 8.88 1.82 -18.97
CA ALA A 119 9.50 0.61 -18.45
C ALA A 119 8.62 -0.62 -18.73
N ASN A 120 8.95 -1.32 -19.81
CA ASN A 120 8.33 -2.58 -20.19
C ASN A 120 9.45 -3.59 -20.56
N PRO A 121 9.48 -4.80 -19.99
CA PRO A 121 10.51 -5.81 -20.26
C PRO A 121 10.66 -6.15 -21.76
N ASP A 122 9.57 -6.12 -22.52
CA ASP A 122 9.58 -6.50 -23.94
C ASP A 122 10.22 -5.42 -24.82
N THR A 123 10.04 -4.14 -24.45
CA THR A 123 10.60 -2.99 -25.20
C THR A 123 11.98 -2.56 -24.73
N ALA A 124 12.41 -3.01 -23.56
CA ALA A 124 13.70 -2.69 -22.97
C ALA A 124 14.89 -3.43 -23.64
N ARG A 125 14.62 -4.49 -24.39
CA ARG A 125 15.65 -5.33 -25.05
C ARG A 125 16.20 -4.68 -26.32
N GLY A 126 17.41 -5.10 -26.70
CA GLY A 126 18.01 -4.79 -28.01
C GLY A 126 18.83 -3.50 -28.05
N TYR A 127 19.02 -2.81 -26.94
CA TYR A 127 19.88 -1.64 -26.86
C TYR A 127 21.34 -2.01 -26.49
N SER A 128 22.30 -1.23 -27.02
CA SER A 128 23.66 -1.17 -26.50
C SER A 128 23.92 0.29 -26.12
N ALA A 129 23.71 0.66 -24.87
CA ALA A 129 23.57 2.05 -24.45
C ALA A 129 23.96 2.28 -23.00
N ASN A 130 24.24 3.53 -22.66
CA ASN A 130 24.20 3.98 -21.28
C ASN A 130 22.73 3.96 -20.78
N LEU A 131 22.52 3.64 -19.53
CA LEU A 131 21.18 3.45 -18.98
C LEU A 131 20.87 4.39 -17.83
N ILE A 132 19.62 4.88 -17.81
CA ILE A 132 19.02 5.54 -16.67
C ILE A 132 17.72 4.81 -16.33
N LEU A 133 17.60 4.32 -15.10
CA LEU A 133 16.38 3.78 -14.51
C LEU A 133 15.81 4.82 -13.55
N ASP A 134 14.84 5.59 -14.04
CA ASP A 134 14.20 6.67 -13.27
C ASP A 134 13.00 6.13 -12.49
N GLU A 135 12.94 6.45 -11.19
CA GLU A 135 11.94 5.95 -10.23
C GLU A 135 11.84 4.41 -10.21
N PHE A 136 12.99 3.72 -10.20
CA PHE A 136 13.08 2.27 -10.41
C PHE A 136 12.35 1.44 -9.35
N ALA A 137 12.26 1.90 -8.11
CA ALA A 137 11.54 1.18 -7.05
C ALA A 137 10.03 1.04 -7.30
N ILE A 138 9.45 1.93 -8.15
CA ILE A 138 8.01 1.93 -8.43
C ILE A 138 7.63 1.25 -9.76
N HIS A 139 8.59 0.72 -10.51
CA HIS A 139 8.29 -0.06 -11.72
C HIS A 139 7.46 -1.29 -11.38
N GLU A 140 6.49 -1.64 -12.23
CA GLU A 140 5.56 -2.76 -11.97
C GLU A 140 6.26 -4.12 -11.91
N LYS A 141 7.29 -4.34 -12.77
CA LYS A 141 8.04 -5.60 -12.88
C LYS A 141 9.54 -5.35 -12.80
N PRO A 142 10.07 -4.86 -11.66
CA PRO A 142 11.45 -4.36 -11.59
C PRO A 142 12.52 -5.45 -11.82
N PHE A 143 12.25 -6.69 -11.44
CA PHE A 143 13.16 -7.82 -11.69
C PHE A 143 13.20 -8.21 -13.16
N ASP A 144 12.06 -8.26 -13.84
CA ASP A 144 11.97 -8.61 -15.27
C ASP A 144 12.59 -7.50 -16.13
N ILE A 145 12.32 -6.23 -15.81
CA ILE A 145 12.94 -5.06 -16.47
C ILE A 145 14.45 -5.11 -16.28
N TRP A 146 14.93 -5.40 -15.07
CA TRP A 146 16.36 -5.55 -14.81
C TRP A 146 16.99 -6.63 -15.68
N ALA A 147 16.40 -7.82 -15.72
CA ALA A 147 16.89 -8.93 -16.54
C ALA A 147 16.89 -8.60 -18.03
N ALA A 148 15.92 -7.81 -18.51
CA ALA A 148 15.82 -7.41 -19.91
C ALA A 148 16.83 -6.34 -20.31
N ILE A 149 17.09 -5.33 -19.44
CA ILE A 149 17.88 -4.14 -19.80
C ILE A 149 19.36 -4.24 -19.41
N TYR A 150 19.70 -4.95 -18.33
CA TYR A 150 21.08 -5.04 -17.85
C TYR A 150 22.09 -5.52 -18.91
N PRO A 151 21.75 -6.48 -19.79
CA PRO A 151 22.66 -6.87 -20.88
C PRO A 151 23.05 -5.74 -21.83
N SER A 152 22.26 -4.65 -21.90
CA SER A 152 22.56 -3.50 -22.77
C SER A 152 23.88 -2.78 -22.44
N ILE A 153 24.38 -2.94 -21.21
CA ILE A 153 25.65 -2.33 -20.77
C ILE A 153 26.86 -3.27 -20.90
N THR A 154 26.65 -4.50 -21.38
CA THR A 154 27.71 -5.55 -21.39
C THR A 154 28.51 -5.56 -22.67
N ASN A 155 28.05 -4.92 -23.75
CA ASN A 155 28.79 -4.89 -25.02
C ASN A 155 29.93 -3.86 -25.00
N PRO A 156 31.20 -4.31 -25.05
CA PRO A 156 32.36 -3.40 -24.96
C PRO A 156 32.72 -2.72 -26.27
N LEU A 157 32.20 -3.19 -27.40
CA LEU A 157 32.61 -2.72 -28.75
C LEU A 157 32.38 -1.22 -28.96
N THR A 158 31.45 -0.61 -28.25
CA THR A 158 31.14 0.82 -28.35
C THR A 158 31.52 1.59 -27.06
N GLY A 159 32.57 1.08 -26.36
CA GLY A 159 33.07 1.66 -25.11
C GLY A 159 32.30 1.21 -23.86
N GLU A 160 32.82 1.56 -22.68
CA GLU A 160 32.19 1.28 -21.40
C GLU A 160 30.86 2.01 -21.26
N LYS A 161 29.82 1.27 -20.91
CA LYS A 161 28.49 1.80 -20.68
C LYS A 161 28.25 2.14 -19.21
N LYS A 162 27.58 3.23 -18.97
CA LYS A 162 27.24 3.77 -17.66
C LYS A 162 25.83 3.33 -17.25
N LEU A 163 25.62 3.12 -15.96
CA LEU A 163 24.32 2.82 -15.40
C LEU A 163 23.98 3.79 -14.26
N ARG A 164 22.81 4.39 -14.32
CA ARG A 164 22.25 5.31 -13.33
C ARG A 164 20.89 4.80 -12.88
N ILE A 165 20.73 4.61 -11.60
CA ILE A 165 19.49 4.18 -11.00
C ILE A 165 19.10 5.22 -9.96
N VAL A 166 17.89 5.76 -10.04
CA VAL A 166 17.39 6.74 -9.06
C VAL A 166 15.96 6.41 -8.67
N SER A 167 15.66 6.53 -7.38
CA SER A 167 14.30 6.36 -6.87
C SER A 167 14.14 6.96 -5.47
N THR A 168 12.89 7.21 -5.04
CA THR A 168 12.50 7.07 -3.64
C THR A 168 12.40 5.59 -3.30
N PRO A 169 12.62 5.15 -2.05
CA PRO A 169 12.40 3.76 -1.65
C PRO A 169 10.92 3.39 -1.72
N LYS A 170 10.61 2.11 -1.96
CA LYS A 170 9.25 1.57 -1.92
C LYS A 170 9.27 0.14 -1.36
N GLY A 171 9.32 0.02 -0.04
CA GLY A 171 9.50 -1.28 0.61
C GLY A 171 10.78 -2.01 0.19
N ARG A 172 11.01 -3.21 0.72
CA ARG A 172 12.20 -4.03 0.43
C ARG A 172 12.02 -5.07 -0.68
N GLY A 173 10.79 -5.38 -1.07
CA GLY A 173 10.46 -6.45 -2.02
C GLY A 173 10.68 -6.12 -3.50
N ASN A 174 11.62 -5.24 -3.86
CA ASN A 174 11.88 -4.84 -5.24
C ASN A 174 13.38 -4.81 -5.58
N LYS A 175 13.71 -4.77 -6.88
CA LYS A 175 15.11 -4.83 -7.33
C LYS A 175 15.93 -3.60 -6.96
N PHE A 176 15.31 -2.44 -6.78
CA PHE A 176 16.02 -1.24 -6.32
C PHE A 176 16.55 -1.43 -4.88
N ALA A 177 15.71 -1.94 -3.98
CA ALA A 177 16.09 -2.24 -2.60
C ALA A 177 17.20 -3.30 -2.55
N ASP A 178 17.06 -4.38 -3.33
CA ASP A 178 18.07 -5.44 -3.43
C ASP A 178 19.43 -4.88 -3.87
N LEU A 179 19.48 -4.04 -4.91
CA LEU A 179 20.71 -3.40 -5.37
C LEU A 179 21.27 -2.42 -4.34
N TRP A 180 20.41 -1.67 -3.65
CA TRP A 180 20.84 -0.73 -2.63
C TRP A 180 21.45 -1.40 -1.41
N GLU A 181 20.81 -2.44 -0.90
CA GLU A 181 21.22 -3.09 0.34
C GLU A 181 22.37 -4.09 0.14
N HIS A 182 22.37 -4.85 -0.97
CA HIS A 182 23.24 -6.01 -1.12
C HIS A 182 24.33 -5.87 -2.21
N ASN A 183 24.37 -4.75 -2.96
CA ASN A 183 25.38 -4.59 -4.01
C ASN A 183 26.35 -3.45 -3.70
N GLU A 184 27.61 -3.81 -3.46
CA GLU A 184 28.70 -2.87 -3.15
C GLU A 184 29.37 -2.29 -4.41
N GLY A 185 29.01 -2.77 -5.59
CA GLY A 185 29.59 -2.30 -6.88
C GLY A 185 29.05 -0.95 -7.36
N TYR A 186 28.14 -0.32 -6.62
CA TYR A 186 27.55 0.97 -6.94
C TYR A 186 28.06 2.09 -6.05
N ALA A 187 28.36 3.24 -6.64
CA ALA A 187 28.46 4.49 -5.88
C ALA A 187 27.06 4.90 -5.40
N LYS A 188 26.86 4.87 -4.08
CA LYS A 188 25.56 5.10 -3.42
C LYS A 188 25.41 6.57 -3.03
N HIS A 189 24.34 7.22 -3.48
CA HIS A 189 24.01 8.61 -3.14
C HIS A 189 22.66 8.64 -2.40
N LYS A 190 22.67 8.92 -1.10
CA LYS A 190 21.45 9.11 -0.31
C LYS A 190 21.23 10.60 -0.05
N VAL A 191 19.99 11.09 -0.25
CA VAL A 191 19.60 12.47 0.01
C VAL A 191 18.19 12.49 0.60
N THR A 192 18.09 12.74 1.90
CA THR A 192 16.80 12.98 2.58
C THR A 192 16.32 14.41 2.33
N ILE A 193 15.07 14.69 2.67
CA ILE A 193 14.55 16.06 2.59
C ILE A 193 15.28 17.00 3.57
N GLU A 194 15.68 16.49 4.73
CA GLU A 194 16.45 17.26 5.73
C GLU A 194 17.85 17.58 5.22
N ASP A 195 18.52 16.63 4.55
CA ASP A 195 19.80 16.87 3.89
C ASP A 195 19.67 17.94 2.82
N ALA A 196 18.64 17.85 1.99
CA ALA A 196 18.41 18.81 0.92
C ALA A 196 18.17 20.23 1.45
N VAL A 197 17.37 20.36 2.52
CA VAL A 197 17.14 21.69 3.16
C VAL A 197 18.42 22.24 3.79
N ARG A 198 19.19 21.41 4.49
CA ARG A 198 20.48 21.80 5.07
C ARG A 198 21.46 22.28 3.98
N GLU A 199 21.37 21.71 2.78
CA GLU A 199 22.22 22.07 1.64
C GLU A 199 21.60 23.13 0.70
N GLY A 200 20.52 23.80 1.12
CA GLY A 200 20.01 25.00 0.45
C GLY A 200 18.69 24.86 -0.30
N LEU A 201 17.99 23.72 -0.17
CA LEU A 201 16.61 23.60 -0.69
C LEU A 201 15.68 24.46 0.17
N ARG A 202 14.99 25.41 -0.44
CA ARG A 202 14.11 26.35 0.28
C ARG A 202 12.71 25.77 0.41
N ILE A 203 12.48 25.01 1.50
CA ILE A 203 11.18 24.41 1.85
C ILE A 203 10.97 24.59 3.36
N ASP A 204 9.74 24.87 3.76
CA ASP A 204 9.30 24.80 5.16
C ASP A 204 9.04 23.32 5.52
N LEU A 205 10.01 22.73 6.23
CA LEU A 205 9.94 21.32 6.65
C LEU A 205 8.79 21.06 7.63
N ALA A 206 8.48 22.00 8.51
CA ALA A 206 7.42 21.83 9.49
C ALA A 206 6.05 21.81 8.81
N ALA A 207 5.81 22.76 7.92
CA ALA A 207 4.58 22.80 7.13
C ALA A 207 4.44 21.55 6.23
N LEU A 208 5.53 21.11 5.60
CA LEU A 208 5.52 19.91 4.75
C LEU A 208 5.19 18.65 5.57
N LYS A 209 5.84 18.47 6.74
CA LYS A 209 5.62 17.31 7.61
C LYS A 209 4.20 17.28 8.17
N ASN A 210 3.67 18.42 8.60
CA ASN A 210 2.30 18.53 9.08
C ASN A 210 1.27 18.25 7.95
N GLY A 211 1.58 18.63 6.71
CA GLY A 211 0.71 18.38 5.56
C GLY A 211 0.68 16.92 5.11
N VAL A 212 1.73 16.14 5.38
CA VAL A 212 1.79 14.70 5.06
C VAL A 212 0.93 13.89 6.02
N ASP A 213 0.91 14.26 7.31
CA ASP A 213 0.11 13.66 8.39
C ASP A 213 0.14 12.10 8.47
N ASP A 214 1.19 11.50 7.92
CA ASP A 214 1.42 10.05 7.91
C ASP A 214 2.92 9.77 8.14
N PRO A 215 3.29 9.19 9.29
CA PRO A 215 4.69 8.90 9.61
C PRO A 215 5.38 7.95 8.63
N ASP A 216 4.65 6.97 8.08
CA ASP A 216 5.19 5.99 7.15
C ASP A 216 5.48 6.63 5.79
N ILE A 217 4.55 7.46 5.30
CA ILE A 217 4.78 8.25 4.08
C ILE A 217 5.95 9.21 4.29
N TRP A 218 6.04 9.86 5.46
CA TRP A 218 7.17 10.74 5.76
C TRP A 218 8.50 10.00 5.73
N ALA A 219 8.59 8.87 6.43
CA ALA A 219 9.80 8.05 6.50
C ALA A 219 10.21 7.55 5.10
N GLN A 220 9.28 7.02 4.30
CA GLN A 220 9.57 6.48 2.98
C GLN A 220 9.90 7.57 1.96
N GLU A 221 9.00 8.53 1.75
CA GLU A 221 9.06 9.45 0.61
C GLU A 221 10.01 10.64 0.87
N TYR A 222 10.25 10.99 2.15
CA TYR A 222 11.05 12.15 2.52
C TYR A 222 12.35 11.81 3.26
N MET A 223 12.35 10.80 4.14
CA MET A 223 13.54 10.40 4.89
C MET A 223 14.31 9.27 4.21
N CYS A 224 13.82 8.75 3.08
CA CYS A 224 14.46 7.69 2.31
C CYS A 224 14.71 6.43 3.17
N GLU A 225 13.68 5.98 3.88
CA GLU A 225 13.71 4.77 4.67
C GLU A 225 12.95 3.66 3.96
N PHE A 226 13.52 2.45 3.93
CA PHE A 226 12.76 1.29 3.49
C PHE A 226 11.80 0.88 4.58
N ILE A 227 10.53 1.19 4.39
CA ILE A 227 9.47 0.66 5.25
C ILE A 227 9.20 -0.76 4.80
N ASP A 228 9.26 -1.71 5.73
CA ASP A 228 8.87 -3.08 5.42
C ASP A 228 7.42 -3.08 4.95
N ASN A 229 7.13 -3.89 3.92
CA ASN A 229 5.76 -4.07 3.39
C ASN A 229 4.80 -4.66 4.44
N THR A 230 5.28 -4.82 5.66
CA THR A 230 4.59 -5.34 6.81
C THR A 230 4.36 -4.19 7.78
N SER A 231 3.23 -3.52 7.68
CA SER A 231 2.82 -2.55 8.70
C SER A 231 1.89 -3.24 9.71
N VAL A 232 2.11 -2.94 10.98
CA VAL A 232 1.18 -3.36 12.05
C VAL A 232 -0.20 -2.80 11.75
N LEU A 233 -1.23 -3.64 11.78
CA LEU A 233 -2.60 -3.21 11.51
C LEU A 233 -3.09 -2.17 12.52
N LEU A 234 -2.83 -2.42 13.79
CA LEU A 234 -3.24 -1.58 14.93
C LEU A 234 -2.05 -1.29 15.85
N PRO A 235 -1.49 -0.06 15.82
CA PRO A 235 -0.47 0.36 16.78
C PRO A 235 -0.99 0.33 18.22
N TYR A 236 -0.13 0.07 19.21
CA TYR A 236 -0.49 0.06 20.63
C TYR A 236 -1.19 1.34 21.09
N GLU A 237 -0.77 2.48 20.57
CA GLU A 237 -1.38 3.78 20.89
C GLU A 237 -2.87 3.82 20.48
N LEU A 238 -3.18 3.31 19.28
CA LEU A 238 -4.54 3.27 18.77
C LEU A 238 -5.40 2.28 19.55
N ILE A 239 -4.86 1.12 19.89
CA ILE A 239 -5.52 0.10 20.73
C ILE A 239 -5.84 0.71 22.10
N GLY A 240 -4.85 1.34 22.76
CA GLY A 240 -5.02 1.94 24.09
C GLY A 240 -6.09 3.04 24.15
N LYS A 241 -6.27 3.81 23.05
CA LYS A 241 -7.35 4.83 22.96
C LYS A 241 -8.76 4.23 22.91
N CYS A 242 -8.88 2.94 22.60
CA CYS A 242 -10.15 2.22 22.50
C CYS A 242 -10.38 1.26 23.68
N GLU A 243 -9.42 1.09 24.59
CA GLU A 243 -9.56 0.31 25.80
C GLU A 243 -10.45 1.02 26.82
N SER A 244 -11.23 0.25 27.59
CA SER A 244 -12.08 0.76 28.65
C SER A 244 -12.24 -0.28 29.76
N GLU A 245 -12.12 0.15 31.01
CA GLU A 245 -12.35 -0.68 32.21
C GLU A 245 -13.84 -0.84 32.54
N SER A 246 -14.70 0.01 31.97
CA SER A 246 -16.13 0.10 32.31
C SER A 246 -17.04 -0.19 31.11
N ILE A 247 -16.81 -1.33 30.45
CA ILE A 247 -17.71 -1.78 29.37
C ILE A 247 -18.88 -2.51 30.03
N ARG A 248 -20.11 -2.01 29.81
CA ARG A 248 -21.32 -2.63 30.31
C ARG A 248 -22.29 -2.92 29.18
N ASP A 249 -22.90 -4.10 29.26
CA ASP A 249 -24.06 -4.46 28.47
C ASP A 249 -25.30 -3.83 29.10
N ASP A 250 -26.07 -3.07 28.34
CA ASP A 250 -27.31 -2.43 28.82
C ASP A 250 -28.51 -3.39 28.91
N GLY A 251 -28.34 -4.65 28.50
CA GLY A 251 -29.37 -5.65 28.47
C GLY A 251 -30.45 -5.48 27.39
N LEU A 252 -30.39 -4.38 26.59
CA LEU A 252 -31.42 -4.02 25.63
C LEU A 252 -30.89 -3.95 24.19
N SER A 253 -29.71 -3.40 24.03
CA SER A 253 -29.09 -3.16 22.72
C SER A 253 -28.69 -4.45 21.99
N PRO A 254 -28.62 -4.43 20.64
CA PRO A 254 -28.30 -5.60 19.83
C PRO A 254 -26.88 -6.10 20.07
N LEU A 255 -26.75 -7.43 20.13
CA LEU A 255 -25.49 -8.14 20.27
C LEU A 255 -25.02 -8.71 18.91
N TYR A 256 -23.71 -8.78 18.75
CA TYR A 256 -23.03 -9.39 17.61
C TYR A 256 -21.94 -10.32 18.09
N VAL A 257 -21.75 -11.43 17.38
CA VAL A 257 -20.81 -12.47 17.75
C VAL A 257 -19.87 -12.77 16.60
N GLY A 258 -18.59 -12.89 16.90
CA GLY A 258 -17.56 -13.38 15.97
C GLY A 258 -16.85 -14.59 16.57
N MET A 259 -16.63 -15.64 15.77
CA MET A 259 -15.91 -16.82 16.22
C MET A 259 -14.81 -17.18 15.22
N ASP A 260 -13.59 -17.25 15.71
CA ASP A 260 -12.45 -17.86 15.03
C ASP A 260 -12.29 -19.29 15.48
N VAL A 261 -12.09 -20.22 14.51
CA VAL A 261 -12.06 -21.66 14.76
C VAL A 261 -10.65 -22.20 14.61
N GLY A 262 -10.00 -22.46 15.75
CA GLY A 262 -8.66 -23.06 15.80
C GLY A 262 -8.70 -24.58 15.60
N ARG A 263 -7.54 -25.13 15.16
CA ARG A 263 -7.33 -26.60 15.13
C ARG A 263 -7.19 -27.16 16.55
N SER A 264 -7.21 -28.47 16.69
CA SER A 264 -7.17 -29.20 17.96
C SER A 264 -6.05 -28.82 18.93
N LYS A 265 -5.01 -28.12 18.47
CA LYS A 265 -3.92 -27.56 19.30
C LYS A 265 -3.96 -26.02 19.34
N ASP A 266 -4.73 -25.39 18.48
CA ASP A 266 -4.86 -23.94 18.36
C ASP A 266 -6.03 -23.44 19.20
N LEU A 267 -6.03 -22.16 19.53
CA LEU A 267 -7.09 -21.51 20.29
C LEU A 267 -8.29 -21.24 19.40
N SER A 268 -9.51 -21.61 19.82
CA SER A 268 -10.73 -21.04 19.26
C SER A 268 -11.20 -19.90 20.14
N VAL A 269 -11.69 -18.82 19.55
CA VAL A 269 -12.11 -17.63 20.29
C VAL A 269 -13.50 -17.18 19.87
N ILE A 270 -14.33 -16.85 20.84
CA ILE A 270 -15.63 -16.20 20.63
C ILE A 270 -15.60 -14.80 21.22
N VAL A 271 -15.87 -13.79 20.38
CA VAL A 271 -16.02 -12.40 20.81
C VAL A 271 -17.50 -12.01 20.73
N THR A 272 -18.04 -11.46 21.80
CA THR A 272 -19.40 -10.89 21.86
C THR A 272 -19.32 -9.40 22.10
N ALA A 273 -20.02 -8.61 21.29
CA ALA A 273 -20.06 -7.15 21.42
C ALA A 273 -21.49 -6.64 21.36
N VAL A 274 -21.80 -5.62 22.15
CA VAL A 274 -23.03 -4.85 22.13
C VAL A 274 -22.88 -3.60 21.28
N LYS A 275 -23.89 -3.25 20.49
CA LYS A 275 -23.88 -2.03 19.69
C LYS A 275 -24.67 -0.92 20.38
N LEU A 276 -23.98 0.02 20.98
CA LEU A 276 -24.52 1.19 21.69
C LEU A 276 -24.46 2.41 20.77
N GLY A 277 -25.54 2.72 20.07
CA GLY A 277 -25.53 3.72 19.00
C GLY A 277 -24.54 3.31 17.89
N ASP A 278 -23.54 4.15 17.61
CA ASP A 278 -22.50 3.84 16.63
C ASP A 278 -21.29 3.09 17.21
N VAL A 279 -21.21 2.98 18.53
CA VAL A 279 -20.09 2.31 19.21
C VAL A 279 -20.36 0.83 19.38
N LEU A 280 -19.41 0.01 18.96
CA LEU A 280 -19.38 -1.43 19.19
C LEU A 280 -18.53 -1.71 20.45
N ALA A 281 -19.16 -2.14 21.54
CA ALA A 281 -18.48 -2.40 22.81
C ALA A 281 -18.35 -3.90 23.06
N VAL A 282 -17.12 -4.42 23.19
CA VAL A 282 -16.83 -5.84 23.43
C VAL A 282 -17.12 -6.15 24.88
N VAL A 283 -18.16 -6.94 25.11
CA VAL A 283 -18.62 -7.31 26.45
C VAL A 283 -18.09 -8.66 26.94
N ASP A 284 -17.61 -9.50 25.98
CA ASP A 284 -17.08 -10.81 26.33
C ASP A 284 -16.05 -11.27 25.27
N VAL A 285 -14.98 -11.91 25.77
CA VAL A 285 -13.97 -12.62 24.96
C VAL A 285 -13.76 -13.98 25.61
N THR A 286 -14.19 -15.03 24.94
CA THR A 286 -14.14 -16.40 25.47
C THR A 286 -13.13 -17.23 24.71
N ASP A 287 -12.07 -17.67 25.37
CA ASP A 287 -11.06 -18.58 24.88
C ASP A 287 -11.49 -20.04 25.06
N LEU A 288 -11.50 -20.81 24.00
CA LEU A 288 -11.83 -22.23 23.97
C LEU A 288 -10.57 -23.04 23.65
N ARG A 289 -9.83 -23.39 24.72
CA ARG A 289 -8.58 -24.13 24.59
C ARG A 289 -8.84 -25.65 24.61
N ARG A 290 -8.34 -26.37 23.58
CA ARG A 290 -8.40 -27.85 23.50
C ARG A 290 -9.81 -28.41 23.68
N MET A 291 -10.83 -27.68 23.27
CA MET A 291 -12.22 -28.07 23.39
C MET A 291 -12.69 -28.84 22.16
N PRO A 292 -13.39 -29.96 22.28
CA PRO A 292 -14.00 -30.66 21.15
C PRO A 292 -14.95 -29.77 20.34
N PHE A 293 -15.09 -30.02 19.05
CA PHE A 293 -15.93 -29.15 18.17
C PHE A 293 -17.40 -29.14 18.60
N ALA A 294 -17.94 -30.26 19.12
CA ALA A 294 -19.31 -30.32 19.62
C ALA A 294 -19.53 -29.36 20.79
N ASP A 295 -18.58 -29.33 21.73
CA ASP A 295 -18.65 -28.46 22.91
C ASP A 295 -18.43 -26.98 22.49
N GLN A 296 -17.55 -26.71 21.54
CA GLN A 296 -17.38 -25.35 20.99
C GLN A 296 -18.69 -24.84 20.37
N LEU A 297 -19.37 -25.70 19.59
CA LEU A 297 -20.65 -25.38 18.97
C LEU A 297 -21.75 -25.13 20.03
N ASP A 298 -21.76 -25.89 21.11
CA ASP A 298 -22.72 -25.70 22.19
C ASP A 298 -22.48 -24.36 22.91
N VAL A 299 -21.21 -23.99 23.18
CA VAL A 299 -20.86 -22.68 23.72
C VAL A 299 -21.29 -21.56 22.80
N LEU A 300 -20.97 -21.66 21.50
CA LEU A 300 -21.39 -20.65 20.52
C LEU A 300 -22.92 -20.53 20.46
N THR A 301 -23.61 -21.67 20.42
CA THR A 301 -25.07 -21.72 20.35
C THR A 301 -25.69 -21.06 21.60
N ALA A 302 -25.20 -21.38 22.80
CA ALA A 302 -25.66 -20.78 24.04
C ALA A 302 -25.52 -19.25 24.03
N LYS A 303 -24.34 -18.72 23.64
CA LYS A 303 -24.10 -17.27 23.54
C LYS A 303 -24.97 -16.60 22.47
N ALA A 304 -25.13 -17.26 21.32
CA ALA A 304 -25.85 -16.72 20.17
C ALA A 304 -27.36 -16.91 20.20
N SER A 305 -27.92 -17.74 21.12
CA SER A 305 -29.36 -17.97 21.21
C SER A 305 -30.15 -16.82 21.82
N ALA A 306 -29.49 -15.88 22.50
CA ALA A 306 -30.16 -14.71 23.06
C ALA A 306 -30.94 -13.93 21.98
N PRO A 307 -32.19 -13.52 22.22
CA PRO A 307 -33.05 -12.83 21.25
C PRO A 307 -32.43 -11.54 20.67
N ARG A 308 -31.56 -10.89 21.47
CA ARG A 308 -30.85 -9.66 21.03
C ARG A 308 -29.66 -9.93 20.10
N VAL A 309 -29.23 -11.18 19.92
CA VAL A 309 -28.13 -11.47 18.96
C VAL A 309 -28.67 -11.35 17.54
N ARG A 310 -28.21 -10.34 16.83
CA ARG A 310 -28.66 -9.99 15.47
C ARG A 310 -27.75 -10.53 14.39
N GLY A 311 -26.49 -10.84 14.70
CA GLY A 311 -25.54 -11.36 13.71
C GLY A 311 -24.43 -12.19 14.34
N VAL A 312 -24.09 -13.29 13.66
CA VAL A 312 -22.99 -14.18 14.01
C VAL A 312 -22.14 -14.38 12.76
N ARG A 313 -20.82 -14.24 12.89
CA ARG A 313 -19.86 -14.59 11.84
C ARG A 313 -18.87 -15.59 12.41
N ILE A 314 -18.67 -16.68 11.70
CA ILE A 314 -17.78 -17.76 12.09
C ILE A 314 -16.80 -18.09 10.98
N ASP A 315 -15.52 -18.31 11.33
CA ASP A 315 -14.55 -18.81 10.35
C ASP A 315 -15.01 -20.17 9.79
N SER A 316 -15.14 -20.22 8.47
CA SER A 316 -15.50 -21.44 7.71
C SER A 316 -14.33 -21.97 6.87
N THR A 317 -13.08 -21.61 7.22
CA THR A 317 -11.88 -22.03 6.50
C THR A 317 -11.44 -23.43 6.94
N GLY A 318 -11.23 -24.33 6.00
CA GLY A 318 -10.74 -25.67 6.30
C GLY A 318 -11.65 -26.45 7.26
N ILE A 319 -11.14 -26.82 8.44
CA ILE A 319 -11.91 -27.58 9.46
C ILE A 319 -13.06 -26.79 10.07
N GLY A 320 -13.00 -25.47 10.06
CA GLY A 320 -14.08 -24.59 10.54
C GLY A 320 -15.35 -24.70 9.70
N ALA A 321 -15.26 -25.20 8.47
CA ALA A 321 -16.40 -25.31 7.56
C ALA A 321 -17.54 -26.17 8.14
N MET A 322 -17.22 -27.33 8.72
CA MET A 322 -18.22 -28.22 9.33
C MET A 322 -18.91 -27.55 10.53
N LEU A 323 -18.13 -26.90 11.39
CA LEU A 323 -18.68 -26.20 12.57
C LEU A 323 -19.54 -25.01 12.15
N ALA A 324 -19.13 -24.27 11.13
CA ALA A 324 -19.89 -23.14 10.57
C ALA A 324 -21.21 -23.61 9.92
N GLU A 325 -21.21 -24.74 9.21
CA GLU A 325 -22.42 -25.32 8.63
C GLU A 325 -23.41 -25.74 9.72
N GLU A 326 -22.95 -26.43 10.74
CA GLU A 326 -23.79 -26.88 11.85
C GLU A 326 -24.31 -25.71 12.72
N ALA A 327 -23.45 -24.70 12.95
CA ALA A 327 -23.86 -23.45 13.60
C ALA A 327 -24.95 -22.72 12.82
N THR A 328 -24.82 -22.66 11.49
CA THR A 328 -25.84 -22.06 10.61
C THR A 328 -27.15 -22.80 10.67
N LYS A 329 -27.14 -24.15 10.72
CA LYS A 329 -28.35 -24.95 10.91
C LYS A 329 -29.06 -24.66 12.24
N ARG A 330 -28.30 -24.55 13.34
CA ARG A 330 -28.84 -24.31 14.67
C ARG A 330 -29.33 -22.88 14.90
N LEU A 331 -28.61 -21.91 14.40
CA LEU A 331 -28.85 -20.48 14.66
C LEU A 331 -29.66 -19.76 13.57
N GLY A 332 -29.85 -20.40 12.42
CA GLY A 332 -30.59 -19.86 11.29
C GLY A 332 -29.86 -18.69 10.59
N PRO A 333 -30.62 -17.83 9.88
CA PRO A 333 -30.05 -16.83 8.94
C PRO A 333 -29.17 -15.75 9.61
N LYS A 334 -29.21 -15.61 10.94
CA LYS A 334 -28.31 -14.68 11.64
C LYS A 334 -26.86 -15.16 11.69
N CYS A 335 -26.61 -16.46 11.50
CA CYS A 335 -25.28 -17.05 11.47
C CYS A 335 -24.80 -17.26 10.03
N GLN A 336 -23.59 -16.82 9.72
CA GLN A 336 -22.97 -16.99 8.40
C GLN A 336 -21.50 -17.36 8.56
N GLY A 337 -21.08 -18.41 7.81
CA GLY A 337 -19.67 -18.74 7.65
C GLY A 337 -18.94 -17.72 6.79
N VAL A 338 -17.69 -17.43 7.14
CA VAL A 338 -16.78 -16.54 6.41
C VAL A 338 -15.54 -17.33 6.04
N GLN A 339 -15.36 -17.59 4.74
CA GLN A 339 -14.12 -18.20 4.26
C GLN A 339 -13.02 -17.14 4.19
N PHE A 340 -11.86 -17.42 4.77
CA PHE A 340 -10.72 -16.50 4.80
C PHE A 340 -10.00 -16.50 3.46
N THR A 341 -10.36 -15.55 2.61
CA THR A 341 -9.70 -15.20 1.36
C THR A 341 -8.98 -13.85 1.53
N VAL A 342 -8.17 -13.46 0.56
CA VAL A 342 -7.57 -12.11 0.54
C VAL A 342 -8.65 -11.02 0.62
N ALA A 343 -9.75 -11.20 -0.13
CA ALA A 343 -10.86 -10.24 -0.15
C ALA A 343 -11.61 -10.17 1.17
N SER A 344 -11.99 -11.31 1.77
CA SER A 344 -12.72 -11.35 3.05
C SER A 344 -11.87 -10.85 4.21
N LYS A 345 -10.58 -11.20 4.25
CA LYS A 345 -9.62 -10.65 5.23
C LYS A 345 -9.47 -9.14 5.06
N GLY A 346 -9.36 -8.65 3.82
CA GLY A 346 -9.33 -7.22 3.52
C GLY A 346 -10.55 -6.49 4.07
N GLN A 347 -11.73 -7.05 3.87
CA GLN A 347 -12.99 -6.49 4.35
C GLN A 347 -13.09 -6.48 5.89
N MET A 348 -12.84 -7.62 6.55
CA MET A 348 -13.03 -7.73 8.01
C MET A 348 -11.99 -6.93 8.80
N TYR A 349 -10.70 -7.04 8.43
CA TYR A 349 -9.64 -6.30 9.11
C TYR A 349 -9.67 -4.80 8.78
N GLY A 350 -10.00 -4.42 7.55
CA GLY A 350 -10.19 -3.02 7.18
C GLY A 350 -11.35 -2.37 7.93
N LEU A 351 -12.47 -3.10 8.12
CA LEU A 351 -13.59 -2.62 8.92
C LEU A 351 -13.23 -2.48 10.41
N MET A 352 -12.51 -3.46 10.96
CA MET A 352 -12.02 -3.41 12.34
C MET A 352 -11.10 -2.20 12.54
N ARG A 353 -10.09 -2.02 11.69
CA ARG A 353 -9.18 -0.88 11.75
C ARG A 353 -9.91 0.46 11.72
N ARG A 354 -10.86 0.64 10.81
CA ARG A 354 -11.68 1.86 10.73
C ARG A 354 -12.40 2.15 12.04
N ARG A 355 -12.98 1.13 12.69
CA ARG A 355 -13.64 1.33 13.99
C ARG A 355 -12.68 1.80 15.09
N PHE A 356 -11.43 1.34 15.09
CA PHE A 356 -10.40 1.84 16.00
C PHE A 356 -10.02 3.28 15.66
N GLU A 357 -9.79 3.62 14.40
CA GLU A 357 -9.44 4.97 13.94
C GLU A 357 -10.55 5.99 14.25
N GLU A 358 -11.81 5.63 14.00
CA GLU A 358 -12.99 6.44 14.30
C GLU A 358 -13.36 6.43 15.79
N ARG A 359 -12.68 5.62 16.61
CA ARG A 359 -13.02 5.39 18.03
C ARG A 359 -14.47 4.93 18.23
N SER A 360 -15.03 4.25 17.25
CA SER A 360 -16.36 3.64 17.27
C SER A 360 -16.34 2.19 17.77
N ILE A 361 -15.29 1.80 18.50
CA ILE A 361 -15.15 0.53 19.21
C ILE A 361 -14.66 0.77 20.64
N ARG A 362 -15.08 -0.12 21.57
CA ARG A 362 -14.51 -0.22 22.92
C ARG A 362 -14.16 -1.67 23.19
N ILE A 363 -12.98 -1.91 23.74
CA ILE A 363 -12.48 -3.23 24.09
C ILE A 363 -12.06 -3.26 25.56
N PRO A 364 -12.13 -4.42 26.23
CA PRO A 364 -11.65 -4.55 27.62
C PRO A 364 -10.13 -4.37 27.67
N VAL A 365 -9.64 -3.87 28.81
CA VAL A 365 -8.20 -3.82 29.11
C VAL A 365 -7.72 -5.25 29.38
N ALA A 366 -7.19 -5.91 28.36
CA ALA A 366 -6.70 -7.28 28.41
C ALA A 366 -5.39 -7.41 27.61
N ARG A 367 -4.35 -7.90 28.29
CA ARG A 367 -3.01 -8.02 27.69
C ARG A 367 -3.04 -8.91 26.45
N ASP A 368 -3.63 -10.10 26.55
CA ASP A 368 -3.64 -11.08 25.46
C ASP A 368 -4.40 -10.57 24.23
N LEU A 369 -5.52 -9.86 24.42
CA LEU A 369 -6.25 -9.23 23.32
C LEU A 369 -5.43 -8.11 22.68
N ARG A 370 -4.75 -7.29 23.48
CA ARG A 370 -3.89 -6.21 23.01
C ARG A 370 -2.73 -6.73 22.18
N GLU A 371 -2.06 -7.79 22.64
CA GLU A 371 -0.96 -8.42 21.95
C GLU A 371 -1.41 -9.06 20.62
N ASP A 372 -2.55 -9.77 20.60
CA ASP A 372 -3.12 -10.37 19.41
C ASP A 372 -3.50 -9.31 18.36
N LEU A 373 -4.11 -8.20 18.77
CA LEU A 373 -4.48 -7.10 17.90
C LEU A 373 -3.25 -6.42 17.27
N HIS A 374 -2.20 -6.22 18.07
CA HIS A 374 -0.96 -5.62 17.62
C HIS A 374 -0.15 -6.56 16.69
N ALA A 375 -0.23 -7.87 16.91
CA ALA A 375 0.51 -8.84 16.12
C ALA A 375 -0.01 -8.98 14.67
N VAL A 376 -1.23 -8.53 14.37
CA VAL A 376 -1.74 -8.56 13.00
C VAL A 376 -0.99 -7.57 12.12
N GLN A 377 -0.40 -8.09 11.06
CA GLN A 377 0.38 -7.32 10.08
C GLN A 377 -0.39 -7.22 8.77
N ARG A 378 -0.39 -6.01 8.22
CA ARG A 378 -0.82 -5.74 6.85
C ARG A 378 0.37 -5.94 5.93
N VAL A 379 0.28 -6.92 5.05
CA VAL A 379 1.34 -7.25 4.07
C VAL A 379 0.87 -6.83 2.70
N VAL A 380 1.66 -6.01 2.01
CA VAL A 380 1.41 -5.64 0.62
C VAL A 380 2.33 -6.48 -0.25
N SER A 381 1.75 -7.33 -1.12
CA SER A 381 2.54 -8.11 -2.07
C SER A 381 3.18 -7.21 -3.13
N THR A 382 4.19 -7.73 -3.83
CA THR A 382 4.85 -7.04 -4.96
C THR A 382 3.87 -6.63 -6.07
N GLY A 383 2.75 -7.33 -6.22
CA GLY A 383 1.65 -6.99 -7.14
C GLY A 383 0.63 -5.98 -6.60
N GLY A 384 0.88 -5.37 -5.42
CA GLY A 384 -0.02 -4.38 -4.82
C GLY A 384 -1.22 -4.97 -4.07
N ASN A 385 -1.38 -6.29 -4.01
CA ASN A 385 -2.45 -6.92 -3.23
C ASN A 385 -2.17 -6.86 -1.74
N VAL A 386 -3.15 -6.35 -0.99
CA VAL A 386 -3.09 -6.28 0.48
C VAL A 386 -3.61 -7.58 1.08
N THR A 387 -2.81 -8.22 1.92
CA THR A 387 -3.23 -9.36 2.75
C THR A 387 -2.94 -9.08 4.22
N TYR A 388 -3.50 -9.90 5.09
CA TYR A 388 -3.31 -9.78 6.53
C TYR A 388 -2.84 -11.11 7.09
N SER A 389 -1.79 -11.06 7.90
CA SER A 389 -1.22 -12.24 8.55
C SER A 389 -0.75 -11.87 9.95
N ALA A 390 -0.65 -12.86 10.82
CA ALA A 390 0.03 -12.73 12.09
C ALA A 390 1.15 -13.77 12.18
N PRO A 391 2.28 -13.44 12.84
CA PRO A 391 3.32 -14.41 13.12
C PRO A 391 2.76 -15.57 13.95
N ARG A 392 3.22 -16.79 13.68
CA ARG A 392 2.94 -17.95 14.54
C ARG A 392 3.81 -17.87 15.78
N ASN A 393 3.22 -17.75 16.93
CA ASN A 393 3.90 -17.89 18.22
C ASN A 393 3.36 -19.08 19.03
N ALA A 394 3.94 -19.35 20.18
CA ALA A 394 3.55 -20.49 21.03
C ALA A 394 2.12 -20.36 21.59
N ASP A 395 1.54 -19.18 21.60
CA ASP A 395 0.24 -18.86 22.21
C ASP A 395 -0.91 -18.73 21.19
N GLY A 396 -0.66 -18.91 19.88
CA GLY A 396 -1.70 -18.85 18.84
C GLY A 396 -1.32 -17.96 17.64
N HIS A 397 -2.32 -17.63 16.81
CA HIS A 397 -2.16 -16.91 15.54
C HIS A 397 -2.91 -15.58 15.51
N SER A 398 -3.03 -14.87 16.64
CA SER A 398 -3.91 -13.69 16.79
C SER A 398 -5.40 -14.04 16.62
N ASP A 399 -5.80 -15.18 17.20
CA ASP A 399 -7.15 -15.74 17.07
C ASP A 399 -8.20 -14.79 17.68
N ARG A 400 -7.86 -14.06 18.75
CA ARG A 400 -8.74 -13.03 19.34
C ARG A 400 -8.95 -11.84 18.40
N ALA A 401 -7.92 -11.45 17.65
CA ALA A 401 -8.05 -10.38 16.65
C ALA A 401 -8.92 -10.83 15.46
N ALA A 402 -8.81 -12.08 15.02
CA ALA A 402 -9.65 -12.64 13.97
C ALA A 402 -11.11 -12.73 14.42
N ALA A 403 -11.38 -13.23 15.63
CA ALA A 403 -12.72 -13.28 16.19
C ALA A 403 -13.34 -11.87 16.34
N LEU A 404 -12.57 -10.87 16.78
CA LEU A 404 -13.03 -9.48 16.85
C LEU A 404 -13.33 -8.89 15.47
N ALA A 405 -12.49 -9.18 14.48
CA ALA A 405 -12.73 -8.72 13.10
C ALA A 405 -14.01 -9.35 12.50
N LEU A 406 -14.29 -10.64 12.80
CA LEU A 406 -15.54 -11.31 12.45
C LEU A 406 -16.74 -10.68 13.18
N CYS A 407 -16.59 -10.33 14.47
CA CYS A 407 -17.63 -9.62 15.23
C CYS A 407 -17.92 -8.24 14.62
N CYS A 408 -16.91 -7.49 14.23
CA CYS A 408 -17.08 -6.21 13.50
C CYS A 408 -17.82 -6.41 12.18
N LEU A 409 -17.53 -7.50 11.45
CA LEU A 409 -18.22 -7.84 10.21
C LEU A 409 -19.70 -8.21 10.47
N ALA A 410 -20.00 -8.93 11.55
CA ALA A 410 -21.37 -9.22 11.98
C ALA A 410 -22.17 -7.95 12.21
N ALA A 411 -21.56 -6.96 12.86
CA ALA A 411 -22.20 -5.68 13.18
C ALA A 411 -22.43 -4.74 11.98
N LYS A 412 -21.80 -4.99 10.83
CA LYS A 412 -21.96 -4.23 9.57
C LYS A 412 -23.28 -4.58 8.86
N SER A 413 -23.72 -5.84 8.95
CA SER A 413 -24.74 -6.44 8.06
C SER A 413 -26.18 -6.10 8.41
N THR A 414 -26.44 -5.25 9.40
CA THR A 414 -27.82 -4.97 9.84
C THR A 414 -28.35 -3.69 9.25
N THR A 415 -29.08 -3.79 8.14
CA THR A 415 -30.17 -2.86 7.83
C THR A 415 -31.24 -3.07 8.90
N TRP A 416 -31.58 -2.02 9.61
CA TRP A 416 -32.69 -2.03 10.56
C TRP A 416 -33.99 -2.22 9.76
N THR A 417 -34.55 -3.42 9.75
CA THR A 417 -35.98 -3.59 9.57
C THR A 417 -36.59 -3.43 10.94
N PHE A 418 -37.28 -2.32 11.15
CA PHE A 418 -38.19 -2.20 12.27
C PHE A 418 -39.30 -3.23 12.03
N ASP A 419 -39.29 -4.33 12.78
CA ASP A 419 -40.54 -5.09 13.00
C ASP A 419 -41.32 -4.29 14.02
N PRO A 420 -42.46 -3.68 13.63
CA PRO A 420 -43.31 -3.03 14.61
C PRO A 420 -43.80 -4.12 15.56
N VAL A 421 -43.48 -3.97 16.83
CA VAL A 421 -44.13 -4.75 17.89
C VAL A 421 -45.60 -4.33 17.83
N VAL A 422 -46.44 -5.19 17.24
CA VAL A 422 -47.88 -5.06 17.35
C VAL A 422 -48.22 -5.43 18.80
N VAL A 423 -48.30 -4.43 19.67
CA VAL A 423 -48.95 -4.57 20.95
C VAL A 423 -50.42 -4.76 20.65
N ALA A 424 -50.91 -6.00 20.78
CA ALA A 424 -52.33 -6.25 20.70
C ALA A 424 -53.01 -5.49 21.88
N PRO A 425 -53.94 -4.61 21.64
CA PRO A 425 -54.71 -4.02 22.72
C PRO A 425 -55.62 -5.11 23.34
N ASP A 426 -55.52 -5.29 24.63
CA ASP A 426 -56.53 -6.02 25.39
C ASP A 426 -57.94 -5.45 25.09
N GLY A 427 -58.77 -6.28 24.55
CA GLY A 427 -60.21 -6.25 24.46
C GLY A 427 -60.89 -4.91 24.16
N GLY A 428 -61.46 -4.77 22.94
CA GLY A 428 -62.62 -3.91 22.75
C GLY A 428 -62.53 -2.92 21.56
N ALA A 429 -63.39 -3.19 20.56
CA ALA A 429 -63.92 -2.27 19.55
C ALA A 429 -63.04 -1.94 18.31
N SER A 430 -63.49 -2.49 17.19
CA SER A 430 -63.36 -2.11 15.82
C SER A 430 -63.23 -0.59 15.56
N ALA A 431 -62.15 -0.21 14.87
CA ALA A 431 -62.18 0.92 13.96
C ALA A 431 -61.10 0.72 12.87
N ALA A 432 -61.56 0.64 11.65
CA ALA A 432 -60.77 0.66 10.45
C ALA A 432 -59.99 1.96 10.29
N LEU A 433 -58.68 1.90 10.01
CA LEU A 433 -57.94 3.04 9.53
C LEU A 433 -56.97 2.62 8.41
N GLY A 434 -57.22 3.26 7.37
CA GLY A 434 -56.73 3.44 6.04
C GLY A 434 -55.27 3.19 5.77
N VAL A 435 -55.11 2.59 4.63
CA VAL A 435 -53.90 2.49 3.82
C VAL A 435 -53.39 3.90 3.51
N TYR A 436 -52.13 4.16 3.77
CA TYR A 436 -51.38 5.20 3.08
C TYR A 436 -50.30 4.57 2.24
N ASP A 437 -50.59 4.63 0.96
CA ASP A 437 -49.73 4.24 -0.14
C ASP A 437 -48.84 5.41 -0.55
N SER A 438 -47.64 5.12 -1.02
CA SER A 438 -46.81 5.82 -1.96
C SER A 438 -46.20 7.20 -1.62
N PHE A 439 -44.86 7.21 -1.58
CA PHE A 439 -44.13 8.32 -2.21
C PHE A 439 -43.15 7.78 -3.26
N THR A 440 -43.59 7.95 -4.49
CA THR A 440 -42.83 7.77 -5.72
C THR A 440 -41.83 8.92 -5.90
N SER A 441 -40.66 8.53 -6.34
CA SER A 441 -39.59 9.32 -6.94
C SER A 441 -40.08 10.41 -7.90
N ARG A 442 -39.53 11.63 -7.80
CA ARG A 442 -39.42 12.57 -8.91
C ARG A 442 -37.96 12.96 -9.12
N LYS A 443 -37.43 12.55 -10.27
CA LYS A 443 -36.32 13.19 -10.96
C LYS A 443 -36.69 14.64 -11.28
N LEU A 444 -35.75 15.56 -11.08
CA LEU A 444 -35.71 16.83 -11.81
C LEU A 444 -34.32 17.09 -12.32
N MET A 445 -34.25 17.54 -13.50
CA MET A 445 -33.27 17.90 -14.50
C MET A 445 -31.93 18.43 -13.99
#